data_844a8afd69d76198d656d113b555ca5e
#
_entry.id   844a8afd69d76198d656d113b555ca5e
#
_cell.length_a   1.000
_cell.length_b   1.000
_cell.length_c   1.000
_cell.angle_alpha   90.00
_cell.angle_beta   90.00
_cell.angle_gamma   90.00
#
_symmetry.space_group_name_H-M   'P 1'
#
loop_
_entity.id
_entity.type
_entity.pdbx_description
1 polymer ?
#
loop_
_entity_poly.entity_id
_entity_poly.type
_entity_poly.pdbx_seq_one_letter_code
_entity_poly.pdbx_strand_id
1 'polypeptide(L)'
;IKMFGWPFSFYMAAQGSLADEARIRMYVDGSRDHFDWLVGLGARYKDSEHQERAIMAMSDDCLLYTGNEKAWPFRDLAKPCPRGHNLQVEGDNGGPLFMKIMAGNVEKRGVKILYEARALTLIVDDERRVHGVVVRIDQQERCVRARRGVILCAGGFGMNQEMLRKYSPLLLGATEPIGNPGDTGSGIQMGIAVGAAAINMHEGFVSLPYYPPSSLTWGILVNAQGQRFVN
;
A
#
# COMPACT_ATOMS: atom_id res chain seq x y z
N ILE A 1 13.53 19.04 -9.91
CA ILE A 1 12.31 19.21 -10.72
C ILE A 1 11.22 19.73 -9.79
N LYS A 2 10.75 20.99 -10.04
CA LYS A 2 9.63 21.55 -9.26
C LYS A 2 8.33 20.89 -9.73
N MET A 3 7.85 19.88 -9.00
CA MET A 3 6.54 19.25 -9.22
C MET A 3 5.49 19.83 -8.27
N PHE A 4 5.31 21.17 -8.26
CA PHE A 4 4.32 21.81 -7.42
C PHE A 4 2.96 21.84 -8.13
N GLY A 5 1.92 21.34 -7.46
CA GLY A 5 0.50 21.47 -7.82
C GLY A 5 -0.15 20.31 -8.58
N TRP A 6 0.56 19.64 -9.47
CA TRP A 6 -0.02 18.64 -10.36
C TRP A 6 -0.31 17.26 -9.73
N PRO A 7 0.56 16.71 -8.85
CA PRO A 7 0.23 15.47 -8.16
C PRO A 7 -0.99 15.62 -7.27
N PHE A 8 -1.16 16.77 -6.61
CA PHE A 8 -2.30 17.04 -5.74
C PHE A 8 -3.63 16.95 -6.49
N SER A 9 -3.78 17.67 -7.61
CA SER A 9 -5.02 17.65 -8.41
C SER A 9 -5.32 16.24 -8.95
N PHE A 10 -4.30 15.48 -9.33
CA PHE A 10 -4.48 14.10 -9.76
C PHE A 10 -5.02 13.22 -8.63
N TYR A 11 -4.40 13.27 -7.44
CA TYR A 11 -4.84 12.44 -6.31
C TYR A 11 -6.23 12.82 -5.83
N MET A 12 -6.56 14.12 -5.80
CA MET A 12 -7.93 14.57 -5.50
C MET A 12 -8.95 13.97 -6.47
N ALA A 13 -8.66 14.04 -7.76
CA ALA A 13 -9.55 13.50 -8.79
C ALA A 13 -9.63 11.96 -8.75
N ALA A 14 -8.52 11.29 -8.52
CA ALA A 14 -8.46 9.82 -8.49
C ALA A 14 -9.21 9.23 -7.29
N GLN A 15 -9.22 9.91 -6.16
CA GLN A 15 -9.98 9.49 -4.97
C GLN A 15 -11.44 9.97 -4.97
N GLY A 16 -11.77 10.95 -5.79
CA GLY A 16 -13.14 11.44 -5.92
C GLY A 16 -13.76 11.86 -4.58
N SER A 17 -14.94 11.34 -4.26
CA SER A 17 -15.66 11.68 -3.02
C SER A 17 -15.02 11.18 -1.73
N LEU A 18 -14.06 10.28 -1.82
CA LEU A 18 -13.30 9.77 -0.67
C LEU A 18 -12.02 10.56 -0.39
N ALA A 19 -11.74 11.60 -1.19
CA ALA A 19 -10.54 12.40 -1.08
C ALA A 19 -10.47 13.14 0.25
N ASP A 20 -9.41 12.86 1.01
CA ASP A 20 -9.03 13.62 2.20
C ASP A 20 -7.92 14.61 1.80
N GLU A 21 -8.32 15.86 1.61
CA GLU A 21 -7.41 16.92 1.15
C GLU A 21 -6.17 17.06 2.02
N ALA A 22 -6.35 17.02 3.35
CA ALA A 22 -5.22 17.20 4.28
C ALA A 22 -4.20 16.07 4.16
N ARG A 23 -4.66 14.84 4.04
CA ARG A 23 -3.78 13.67 3.85
C ARG A 23 -3.10 13.68 2.50
N ILE A 24 -3.83 14.02 1.43
CA ILE A 24 -3.25 14.12 0.07
C ILE A 24 -2.17 15.21 0.05
N ARG A 25 -2.44 16.35 0.66
CA ARG A 25 -1.46 17.45 0.76
C ARG A 25 -0.21 17.02 1.52
N MET A 26 -0.38 16.42 2.70
CA MET A 26 0.73 15.88 3.49
C MET A 26 1.57 14.87 2.67
N TYR A 27 0.92 13.97 1.94
CA TYR A 27 1.59 12.98 1.11
C TYR A 27 2.37 13.63 -0.04
N VAL A 28 1.76 14.56 -0.77
CA VAL A 28 2.38 15.23 -1.91
C VAL A 28 3.54 16.11 -1.47
N ASP A 29 3.34 16.93 -0.43
CA ASP A 29 4.35 17.85 0.07
C ASP A 29 5.55 17.12 0.68
N GLY A 30 5.29 16.02 1.40
CA GLY A 30 6.32 15.19 2.01
C GLY A 30 7.01 14.18 1.07
N SER A 31 6.52 14.00 -0.15
CA SER A 31 6.96 12.92 -1.04
C SER A 31 8.45 13.00 -1.40
N ARG A 32 8.99 14.20 -1.60
CA ARG A 32 10.41 14.41 -1.91
C ARG A 32 11.31 14.05 -0.74
N ASP A 33 10.98 14.56 0.45
CA ASP A 33 11.76 14.30 1.65
C ASP A 33 11.75 12.80 1.97
N HIS A 34 10.61 12.13 1.73
CA HIS A 34 10.49 10.69 1.88
C HIS A 34 11.37 9.93 0.87
N PHE A 35 11.40 10.37 -0.40
CA PHE A 35 12.28 9.79 -1.41
C PHE A 35 13.76 9.95 -1.02
N ASP A 36 14.17 11.15 -0.64
CA ASP A 36 15.54 11.45 -0.22
C ASP A 36 15.93 10.62 1.03
N TRP A 37 14.99 10.41 1.94
CA TRP A 37 15.17 9.52 3.09
C TRP A 37 15.41 8.07 2.67
N LEU A 38 14.66 7.53 1.71
CA LEU A 38 14.86 6.17 1.18
C LEU A 38 16.24 6.03 0.50
N VAL A 39 16.65 7.02 -0.27
CA VAL A 39 18.00 7.07 -0.87
C VAL A 39 19.07 7.06 0.23
N GLY A 40 18.87 7.83 1.29
CA GLY A 40 19.74 7.85 2.47
C GLY A 40 19.83 6.52 3.19
N LEU A 41 18.79 5.69 3.14
CA LEU A 41 18.80 4.32 3.67
C LEU A 41 19.50 3.30 2.77
N GLY A 42 19.86 3.68 1.55
CA GLY A 42 20.57 2.83 0.59
C GLY A 42 19.75 2.38 -0.61
N ALA A 43 18.51 2.84 -0.76
CA ALA A 43 17.75 2.64 -1.99
C ALA A 43 18.47 3.32 -3.17
N ARG A 44 18.48 2.66 -4.33
CA ARG A 44 19.08 3.19 -5.54
C ARG A 44 18.03 3.28 -6.63
N TYR A 45 18.06 4.38 -7.35
CA TYR A 45 17.16 4.69 -8.45
C TYR A 45 17.98 5.18 -9.64
N LYS A 46 17.62 4.70 -10.82
CA LYS A 46 18.18 5.13 -12.11
C LYS A 46 17.27 6.21 -12.67
N ASP A 47 17.85 7.26 -13.22
CA ASP A 47 17.11 8.34 -13.91
C ASP A 47 16.77 7.91 -15.34
N SER A 48 15.95 6.88 -15.46
CA SER A 48 15.43 6.41 -16.74
C SER A 48 13.97 6.01 -16.60
N GLU A 49 13.19 6.35 -17.62
CA GLU A 49 11.76 6.07 -17.71
C GLU A 49 11.54 4.77 -18.47
N HIS A 50 10.74 3.88 -17.90
CA HIS A 50 10.22 2.71 -18.58
C HIS A 50 9.23 3.15 -19.66
N GLN A 51 9.54 2.82 -20.92
CA GLN A 51 8.81 3.35 -22.08
C GLN A 51 7.53 2.56 -22.40
N GLU A 52 7.43 1.35 -21.92
CA GLU A 52 6.27 0.51 -22.15
C GLU A 52 5.17 0.73 -21.11
N ARG A 53 3.96 0.29 -21.42
CA ARG A 53 2.94 0.15 -20.37
C ARG A 53 3.40 -0.91 -19.39
N ALA A 54 3.67 -0.48 -18.17
CA ALA A 54 4.10 -1.39 -17.14
C ALA A 54 2.97 -1.60 -16.14
N ILE A 55 2.46 -2.80 -16.12
CA ILE A 55 1.88 -3.33 -14.91
C ILE A 55 3.02 -3.87 -14.04
N MET A 56 4.05 -4.45 -14.68
CA MET A 56 5.31 -4.84 -14.05
C MET A 56 6.45 -4.40 -14.95
N ALA A 57 7.32 -3.53 -14.46
CA ALA A 57 8.52 -3.15 -15.17
C ALA A 57 9.57 -4.26 -15.00
N MET A 58 9.84 -4.99 -16.08
CA MET A 58 10.82 -6.08 -16.07
C MET A 58 12.26 -5.61 -16.34
N SER A 59 12.45 -4.30 -16.54
CA SER A 59 13.76 -3.67 -16.71
C SER A 59 14.26 -3.04 -15.39
N ASP A 60 15.47 -2.52 -15.39
CA ASP A 60 16.03 -1.75 -14.29
C ASP A 60 15.66 -0.26 -14.34
N ASP A 61 14.73 0.13 -15.22
CA ASP A 61 14.20 1.49 -15.26
C ASP A 61 13.42 1.81 -14.00
N CYS A 62 13.65 3.01 -13.47
CA CYS A 62 13.13 3.35 -12.16
C CYS A 62 11.92 4.29 -12.20
N LEU A 63 11.69 4.98 -13.31
CA LEU A 63 10.55 5.88 -13.46
C LEU A 63 9.47 5.21 -14.32
N LEU A 64 8.24 5.20 -13.86
CA LEU A 64 7.14 4.63 -14.62
C LEU A 64 5.81 5.34 -14.37
N TYR A 65 4.94 5.26 -15.35
CA TYR A 65 3.54 5.62 -15.22
C TYR A 65 2.80 4.46 -14.55
N THR A 66 2.14 4.73 -13.45
CA THR A 66 1.52 3.70 -12.59
C THR A 66 0.05 3.44 -12.87
N GLY A 67 -0.54 4.15 -13.86
CA GLY A 67 -1.96 3.93 -14.17
C GLY A 67 -2.56 5.02 -15.03
N ASN A 68 -3.47 5.78 -14.47
CA ASN A 68 -4.40 6.65 -15.20
C ASN A 68 -3.79 7.99 -15.62
N GLU A 69 -2.52 8.26 -15.36
CA GLU A 69 -1.91 9.60 -15.57
C GLU A 69 -2.08 10.13 -16.99
N LYS A 70 -2.06 9.23 -17.99
CA LYS A 70 -2.26 9.56 -19.42
C LYS A 70 -3.69 9.34 -19.90
N ALA A 71 -4.57 8.82 -19.05
CA ALA A 71 -5.96 8.54 -19.39
C ALA A 71 -6.86 9.76 -19.18
N TRP A 72 -7.96 9.83 -19.93
CA TRP A 72 -9.05 10.75 -19.65
C TRP A 72 -9.81 10.28 -18.40
N PRO A 73 -10.26 11.18 -17.52
CA PRO A 73 -10.12 12.65 -17.54
C PRO A 73 -8.82 13.16 -16.88
N PHE A 74 -7.99 12.33 -16.32
CA PHE A 74 -6.87 12.72 -15.46
C PHE A 74 -5.82 13.55 -16.19
N ARG A 75 -5.52 13.23 -17.46
CA ARG A 75 -4.58 13.99 -18.29
C ARG A 75 -4.99 15.45 -18.51
N ASP A 76 -6.29 15.75 -18.43
CA ASP A 76 -6.83 17.10 -18.60
C ASP A 76 -6.85 17.87 -17.28
N LEU A 77 -6.82 17.16 -16.15
CA LEU A 77 -6.81 17.72 -14.79
C LEU A 77 -5.41 17.97 -14.27
N ALA A 78 -4.47 17.13 -14.68
CA ALA A 78 -3.07 17.23 -14.24
C ALA A 78 -2.13 16.75 -15.34
N LYS A 79 -1.03 17.49 -15.59
CA LYS A 79 -0.04 17.07 -16.57
C LYS A 79 0.49 15.68 -16.24
N PRO A 80 0.42 14.73 -17.19
CA PRO A 80 0.97 13.40 -16.98
C PRO A 80 2.48 13.45 -16.64
N CYS A 81 2.86 12.73 -15.61
CA CYS A 81 4.25 12.52 -15.25
C CYS A 81 4.43 11.12 -14.63
N PRO A 82 5.59 10.48 -14.79
CA PRO A 82 5.84 9.20 -14.13
C PRO A 82 5.94 9.43 -12.61
N ARG A 83 5.12 8.74 -11.85
CA ARG A 83 5.05 8.83 -10.37
C ARG A 83 5.55 7.58 -9.69
N GLY A 84 5.56 6.46 -10.40
CA GLY A 84 6.10 5.21 -9.87
C GLY A 84 7.62 5.26 -9.85
N HIS A 85 8.18 4.78 -8.75
CA HIS A 85 9.62 4.65 -8.58
C HIS A 85 9.94 3.22 -8.18
N ASN A 86 10.52 2.47 -9.11
CA ASN A 86 11.07 1.16 -8.82
C ASN A 86 12.51 1.29 -8.34
N LEU A 87 12.92 0.38 -7.48
CA LEU A 87 14.34 0.24 -7.18
C LEU A 87 15.11 -0.20 -8.42
N GLN A 88 16.35 0.23 -8.52
CA GLN A 88 17.26 -0.18 -9.60
C GLN A 88 17.65 -1.65 -9.43
N VAL A 89 16.84 -2.52 -9.99
CA VAL A 89 17.04 -3.97 -10.03
C VAL A 89 16.23 -4.57 -11.17
N GLU A 90 16.79 -5.54 -11.87
CA GLU A 90 16.10 -6.20 -12.97
C GLU A 90 14.97 -7.12 -12.48
N GLY A 91 13.93 -7.22 -13.27
CA GLY A 91 12.80 -8.09 -13.04
C GLY A 91 11.94 -7.71 -11.85
N ASP A 92 11.21 -8.68 -11.32
CA ASP A 92 10.28 -8.51 -10.19
C ASP A 92 10.99 -8.65 -8.83
N ASN A 93 12.15 -8.01 -8.69
CA ASN A 93 12.99 -8.13 -7.51
C ASN A 93 13.01 -6.88 -6.62
N GLY A 94 12.22 -5.86 -6.95
CA GLY A 94 12.16 -4.60 -6.20
C GLY A 94 11.72 -4.78 -4.75
N GLY A 95 10.66 -5.56 -4.52
CA GLY A 95 10.16 -5.85 -3.18
C GLY A 95 11.19 -6.56 -2.28
N PRO A 96 11.76 -7.69 -2.70
CA PRO A 96 12.81 -8.37 -1.94
C PRO A 96 14.02 -7.48 -1.64
N LEU A 97 14.48 -6.67 -2.61
CA LEU A 97 15.58 -5.74 -2.40
C LEU A 97 15.21 -4.65 -1.39
N PHE A 98 14.00 -4.08 -1.49
CA PHE A 98 13.51 -3.09 -0.54
C PHE A 98 13.48 -3.63 0.88
N MET A 99 12.93 -4.83 1.07
CA MET A 99 12.88 -5.48 2.38
C MET A 99 14.28 -5.74 2.94
N LYS A 100 15.22 -6.15 2.11
CA LYS A 100 16.62 -6.33 2.52
C LYS A 100 17.26 -5.03 3.01
N ILE A 101 17.04 -3.92 2.29
CA ILE A 101 17.53 -2.58 2.68
C ILE A 101 16.90 -2.16 4.01
N MET A 102 15.59 -2.29 4.16
CA MET A 102 14.87 -1.85 5.35
C MET A 102 15.24 -2.69 6.57
N ALA A 103 15.26 -4.02 6.46
CA ALA A 103 15.66 -4.92 7.55
C ALA A 103 17.09 -4.64 8.01
N GLY A 104 18.04 -4.49 7.08
CA GLY A 104 19.41 -4.15 7.43
C GLY A 104 19.55 -2.79 8.15
N ASN A 105 18.69 -1.82 7.84
CA ASN A 105 18.64 -0.54 8.55
C ASN A 105 18.04 -0.67 9.95
N VAL A 106 17.05 -1.52 10.13
CA VAL A 106 16.45 -1.83 11.45
C VAL A 106 17.51 -2.48 12.35
N GLU A 107 18.23 -3.47 11.85
CA GLU A 107 19.30 -4.16 12.57
C GLU A 107 20.43 -3.21 12.96
N LYS A 108 20.93 -2.40 12.01
CA LYS A 108 21.97 -1.40 12.28
C LYS A 108 21.62 -0.41 13.38
N ARG A 109 20.33 -0.12 13.57
CA ARG A 109 19.82 0.77 14.62
C ARG A 109 19.58 0.07 15.95
N GLY A 110 19.87 -1.22 16.05
CA GLY A 110 19.68 -2.01 17.26
C GLY A 110 18.21 -2.15 17.65
N VAL A 111 17.29 -2.06 16.69
CA VAL A 111 15.87 -2.28 16.97
C VAL A 111 15.66 -3.77 17.25
N LYS A 112 15.04 -4.06 18.38
CA LYS A 112 14.75 -5.45 18.77
C LYS A 112 13.60 -5.98 17.92
N ILE A 113 13.86 -7.03 17.15
CA ILE A 113 12.88 -7.76 16.37
C ILE A 113 12.47 -9.03 17.14
N LEU A 114 11.19 -9.26 17.29
CA LEU A 114 10.64 -10.50 17.82
C LEU A 114 9.96 -11.26 16.67
N TYR A 115 10.56 -12.37 16.28
CA TYR A 115 9.97 -13.30 15.30
C TYR A 115 8.99 -14.26 15.99
N GLU A 116 8.12 -14.89 15.20
CA GLU A 116 7.08 -15.82 15.69
C GLU A 116 6.24 -15.23 16.86
N ALA A 117 6.12 -13.90 16.86
CA ALA A 117 5.44 -13.14 17.90
C ALA A 117 4.12 -12.57 17.38
N ARG A 118 3.01 -13.25 17.66
CA ARG A 118 1.69 -12.79 17.25
C ARG A 118 1.14 -11.76 18.24
N ALA A 119 0.87 -10.54 17.76
CA ALA A 119 0.13 -9.56 18.54
C ALA A 119 -1.34 -9.96 18.68
N LEU A 120 -1.87 -9.88 19.89
CA LEU A 120 -3.23 -10.34 20.24
C LEU A 120 -4.16 -9.18 20.55
N THR A 121 -3.76 -8.30 21.44
CA THR A 121 -4.57 -7.16 21.87
C THR A 121 -3.68 -6.02 22.38
N LEU A 122 -4.22 -4.81 22.34
CA LEU A 122 -3.59 -3.65 22.94
C LEU A 122 -3.90 -3.58 24.44
N ILE A 123 -2.93 -3.13 25.23
CA ILE A 123 -3.08 -2.90 26.66
C ILE A 123 -3.41 -1.42 26.85
N VAL A 124 -4.55 -1.13 27.45
CA VAL A 124 -5.02 0.23 27.69
C VAL A 124 -5.33 0.43 29.18
N ASP A 125 -5.26 1.68 29.65
CA ASP A 125 -5.74 2.08 30.97
C ASP A 125 -7.21 2.51 30.93
N ASP A 126 -7.73 2.94 32.06
CA ASP A 126 -9.12 3.41 32.21
C ASP A 126 -9.41 4.68 31.38
N GLU A 127 -8.37 5.45 31.04
CA GLU A 127 -8.43 6.63 30.18
C GLU A 127 -8.29 6.28 28.67
N ARG A 128 -8.24 4.99 28.35
CA ARG A 128 -8.03 4.44 26.99
C ARG A 128 -6.68 4.80 26.34
N ARG A 129 -5.68 5.11 27.12
CA ARG A 129 -4.32 5.29 26.62
C ARG A 129 -3.67 3.94 26.39
N VAL A 130 -3.02 3.77 25.24
CA VAL A 130 -2.32 2.54 24.91
C VAL A 130 -0.95 2.50 25.58
N HIS A 131 -0.73 1.50 26.42
CA HIS A 131 0.51 1.27 27.18
C HIS A 131 1.34 0.11 26.69
N GLY A 132 0.81 -0.70 25.79
CA GLY A 132 1.53 -1.86 25.29
C GLY A 132 0.67 -2.78 24.44
N VAL A 133 1.19 -3.97 24.26
CA VAL A 133 0.55 -5.02 23.49
C VAL A 133 0.78 -6.38 24.15
N VAL A 134 -0.25 -7.23 24.15
CA VAL A 134 -0.10 -8.64 24.49
C VAL A 134 0.34 -9.38 23.24
N VAL A 135 1.43 -10.11 23.33
CA VAL A 135 1.97 -10.94 22.25
C VAL A 135 2.03 -12.39 22.68
N ARG A 136 1.81 -13.30 21.73
CA ARG A 136 2.00 -14.74 21.95
C ARG A 136 3.30 -15.18 21.27
N ILE A 137 4.21 -15.72 22.08
CA ILE A 137 5.49 -16.30 21.65
C ILE A 137 5.61 -17.67 22.30
N ASP A 138 5.92 -18.70 21.53
CA ASP A 138 6.03 -20.09 22.02
C ASP A 138 4.79 -20.54 22.82
N GLN A 139 3.61 -20.22 22.31
CA GLN A 139 2.31 -20.50 22.95
C GLN A 139 2.08 -19.80 24.32
N GLN A 140 2.98 -18.93 24.74
CA GLN A 140 2.87 -18.15 25.96
C GLN A 140 2.52 -16.69 25.66
N GLU A 141 1.59 -16.15 26.41
CA GLU A 141 1.24 -14.74 26.34
C GLU A 141 2.18 -13.91 27.20
N ARG A 142 2.66 -12.83 26.63
CA ARG A 142 3.58 -11.88 27.27
C ARG A 142 3.12 -10.47 27.01
N CYS A 143 3.24 -9.62 28.02
CA CYS A 143 2.97 -8.19 27.90
C CYS A 143 4.24 -7.46 27.47
N VAL A 144 4.16 -6.71 26.38
CA VAL A 144 5.22 -5.81 25.94
C VAL A 144 4.79 -4.36 26.20
N ARG A 145 5.52 -3.71 27.09
CA ARG A 145 5.24 -2.31 27.45
C ARG A 145 5.74 -1.37 26.35
N ALA A 146 4.90 -0.44 25.93
CA ALA A 146 5.25 0.65 25.03
C ALA A 146 5.31 1.99 25.82
N ARG A 147 6.46 2.65 25.80
CA ARG A 147 6.64 3.93 26.52
C ARG A 147 6.02 5.13 25.83
N ARG A 148 5.88 5.10 24.51
CA ARG A 148 5.38 6.23 23.70
C ARG A 148 4.10 5.92 22.95
N GLY A 149 3.86 4.65 22.64
CA GLY A 149 2.70 4.19 21.86
C GLY A 149 3.00 2.94 21.07
N VAL A 150 1.99 2.43 20.40
CA VAL A 150 2.06 1.27 19.52
C VAL A 150 1.68 1.69 18.10
N ILE A 151 2.50 1.35 17.11
CA ILE A 151 2.20 1.60 15.70
C ILE A 151 1.70 0.28 15.11
N LEU A 152 0.48 0.30 14.56
CA LEU A 152 -0.12 -0.87 13.92
C LEU A 152 0.22 -0.87 12.42
N CYS A 153 1.03 -1.84 12.00
CA CYS A 153 1.44 -2.06 10.60
C CYS A 153 1.14 -3.51 10.18
N ALA A 154 -0.02 -4.04 10.60
CA ALA A 154 -0.37 -5.46 10.46
C ALA A 154 -1.19 -5.78 9.20
N GLY A 155 -1.13 -4.95 8.18
CA GLY A 155 -1.79 -5.17 6.90
C GLY A 155 -3.31 -5.00 6.93
N GLY A 156 -3.95 -5.48 5.86
CA GLY A 156 -5.38 -5.41 5.64
C GLY A 156 -6.16 -6.62 6.15
N PHE A 157 -7.33 -6.86 5.56
CA PHE A 157 -8.21 -7.97 5.91
C PHE A 157 -8.65 -8.82 4.72
N GLY A 158 -7.94 -8.74 3.59
CA GLY A 158 -8.29 -9.45 2.36
C GLY A 158 -8.37 -10.97 2.49
N MET A 159 -7.72 -11.55 3.50
CA MET A 159 -7.77 -12.99 3.81
C MET A 159 -8.79 -13.34 4.88
N ASN A 160 -9.57 -12.39 5.39
CA ASN A 160 -10.58 -12.60 6.41
C ASN A 160 -11.99 -12.57 5.80
N GLN A 161 -12.54 -13.74 5.52
CA GLN A 161 -13.86 -13.91 4.90
C GLN A 161 -15.01 -13.28 5.72
N GLU A 162 -14.91 -13.28 7.04
CA GLU A 162 -15.91 -12.67 7.91
C GLU A 162 -15.89 -11.14 7.77
N MET A 163 -14.71 -10.54 7.81
CA MET A 163 -14.56 -9.10 7.62
C MET A 163 -14.95 -8.68 6.20
N LEU A 164 -14.63 -9.49 5.18
CA LEU A 164 -15.06 -9.24 3.80
C LEU A 164 -16.59 -9.23 3.70
N ARG A 165 -17.28 -10.24 4.27
CA ARG A 165 -18.76 -10.26 4.29
C ARG A 165 -19.35 -9.03 4.97
N LYS A 166 -18.71 -8.59 6.05
CA LYS A 166 -19.21 -7.47 6.85
C LYS A 166 -18.98 -6.11 6.18
N TYR A 167 -17.80 -5.90 5.63
CA TYR A 167 -17.35 -4.56 5.23
C TYR A 167 -17.26 -4.38 3.71
N SER A 168 -16.90 -5.41 2.97
CA SER A 168 -16.64 -5.32 1.52
C SER A 168 -17.14 -6.57 0.78
N PRO A 169 -18.45 -6.84 0.78
CA PRO A 169 -19.02 -8.06 0.22
C PRO A 169 -18.76 -8.24 -1.28
N LEU A 170 -18.56 -7.16 -2.02
CA LEU A 170 -18.22 -7.22 -3.45
C LEU A 170 -16.90 -7.94 -3.71
N LEU A 171 -15.95 -7.86 -2.80
CA LEU A 171 -14.65 -8.53 -2.93
C LEU A 171 -14.75 -10.05 -2.79
N LEU A 172 -15.84 -10.57 -2.25
CA LEU A 172 -16.08 -12.03 -2.21
C LEU A 172 -16.26 -12.65 -3.60
N GLY A 173 -16.58 -11.83 -4.60
CA GLY A 173 -16.66 -12.25 -5.99
C GLY A 173 -15.29 -12.44 -6.66
N ALA A 174 -14.21 -11.99 -6.04
CA ALA A 174 -12.87 -12.23 -6.54
C ALA A 174 -12.51 -13.71 -6.37
N THR A 175 -12.12 -14.37 -7.46
CA THR A 175 -11.85 -15.81 -7.50
C THR A 175 -10.55 -16.17 -6.82
N GLU A 176 -9.57 -15.25 -6.87
CA GLU A 176 -8.22 -15.48 -6.32
C GLU A 176 -7.79 -14.24 -5.51
N PRO A 177 -7.81 -14.30 -4.18
CA PRO A 177 -7.29 -13.23 -3.37
C PRO A 177 -5.75 -13.17 -3.49
N ILE A 178 -5.25 -12.06 -4.02
CA ILE A 178 -3.81 -11.77 -4.09
C ILE A 178 -3.46 -10.94 -2.86
N GLY A 179 -2.86 -11.56 -1.86
CA GLY A 179 -2.50 -10.88 -0.62
C GLY A 179 -1.60 -11.74 0.26
N ASN A 180 -1.12 -11.15 1.32
CA ASN A 180 -0.36 -11.88 2.33
C ASN A 180 -1.33 -12.74 3.16
N PRO A 181 -1.04 -14.02 3.43
CA PRO A 181 -1.86 -14.86 4.31
C PRO A 181 -2.10 -14.25 5.71
N GLY A 182 -1.23 -13.34 6.14
CA GLY A 182 -1.37 -12.58 7.39
C GLY A 182 -2.37 -11.43 7.35
N ASP A 183 -2.93 -11.07 6.18
CA ASP A 183 -3.91 -9.97 6.03
C ASP A 183 -5.29 -10.37 6.56
N THR A 184 -5.32 -10.67 7.86
CA THR A 184 -6.49 -11.16 8.59
C THR A 184 -7.30 -10.06 9.27
N GLY A 185 -6.86 -8.80 9.17
CA GLY A 185 -7.50 -7.67 9.82
C GLY A 185 -7.24 -7.56 11.32
N SER A 186 -6.33 -8.34 11.87
CA SER A 186 -6.06 -8.35 13.32
C SER A 186 -5.63 -6.99 13.86
N GLY A 187 -4.80 -6.24 13.13
CA GLY A 187 -4.41 -4.88 13.50
C GLY A 187 -5.58 -3.91 13.51
N ILE A 188 -6.47 -4.00 12.51
CA ILE A 188 -7.69 -3.20 12.44
C ILE A 188 -8.59 -3.50 13.63
N GLN A 189 -8.82 -4.78 13.93
CA GLN A 189 -9.64 -5.22 15.07
C GLN A 189 -9.06 -4.74 16.41
N MET A 190 -7.74 -4.81 16.59
CA MET A 190 -7.07 -4.27 17.78
C MET A 190 -7.30 -2.76 17.93
N GLY A 191 -7.24 -2.01 16.83
CA GLY A 191 -7.52 -0.57 16.84
C GLY A 191 -8.98 -0.28 17.20
N ILE A 192 -9.94 -0.96 16.58
CA ILE A 192 -11.39 -0.83 16.87
C ILE A 192 -11.67 -1.15 18.33
N ALA A 193 -11.08 -2.19 18.88
CA ALA A 193 -11.30 -2.61 20.26
C ALA A 193 -10.94 -1.55 21.30
N VAL A 194 -10.03 -0.64 20.96
CA VAL A 194 -9.64 0.50 21.85
C VAL A 194 -10.26 1.83 21.41
N GLY A 195 -11.22 1.80 20.48
CA GLY A 195 -12.02 2.98 20.11
C GLY A 195 -11.57 3.71 18.84
N ALA A 196 -10.69 3.10 18.02
CA ALA A 196 -10.35 3.67 16.73
C ALA A 196 -11.54 3.57 15.75
N ALA A 197 -11.70 4.58 14.90
CA ALA A 197 -12.68 4.55 13.83
C ALA A 197 -12.20 3.70 12.66
N ALA A 198 -13.06 2.81 12.18
CA ALA A 198 -12.84 2.09 10.92
C ALA A 198 -13.52 2.85 9.78
N ILE A 199 -12.72 3.44 8.91
CA ILE A 199 -13.20 4.25 7.78
C ILE A 199 -12.85 3.56 6.46
N ASN A 200 -13.66 3.79 5.42
CA ASN A 200 -13.45 3.28 4.05
C ASN A 200 -13.27 1.75 3.99
N MET A 201 -13.87 1.03 4.92
CA MET A 201 -13.72 -0.43 5.00
C MET A 201 -14.39 -1.18 3.83
N HIS A 202 -15.20 -0.50 3.05
CA HIS A 202 -15.84 -1.04 1.83
C HIS A 202 -14.93 -1.00 0.61
N GLU A 203 -13.85 -0.24 0.68
CA GLU A 203 -12.89 -0.11 -0.41
C GLU A 203 -11.98 -1.33 -0.51
N GLY A 204 -11.64 -1.69 -1.74
CA GLY A 204 -10.74 -2.77 -2.03
C GLY A 204 -10.06 -2.61 -3.39
N PHE A 205 -8.89 -3.19 -3.53
CA PHE A 205 -8.18 -3.23 -4.80
C PHE A 205 -8.47 -4.55 -5.52
N VAL A 206 -9.02 -4.45 -6.72
CA VAL A 206 -9.24 -5.58 -7.61
C VAL A 206 -8.37 -5.41 -8.83
N SER A 207 -7.49 -6.38 -9.10
CA SER A 207 -6.67 -6.43 -10.30
C SER A 207 -7.21 -7.49 -11.24
N LEU A 208 -7.27 -7.15 -12.53
CA LEU A 208 -7.55 -8.14 -13.56
C LEU A 208 -6.23 -8.79 -14.00
N PRO A 209 -6.15 -10.11 -14.10
CA PRO A 209 -4.90 -10.82 -14.36
C PRO A 209 -4.52 -10.76 -15.84
N TYR A 210 -4.06 -9.61 -16.30
CA TYR A 210 -3.57 -9.43 -17.69
C TYR A 210 -2.07 -9.63 -17.82
N TYR A 211 -1.46 -10.36 -16.95
CA TYR A 211 -0.04 -10.63 -17.03
C TYR A 211 0.27 -12.09 -17.20
N PRO A 212 1.39 -12.30 -17.82
CA PRO A 212 1.76 -11.86 -19.15
C PRO A 212 0.81 -12.47 -20.16
N PRO A 213 0.72 -12.01 -21.38
CA PRO A 213 1.61 -11.03 -22.01
C PRO A 213 1.11 -9.58 -21.84
N SER A 214 2.05 -8.63 -21.83
CA SER A 214 1.75 -7.19 -21.68
C SER A 214 0.85 -6.64 -22.81
N SER A 215 0.81 -7.32 -23.95
CA SER A 215 -0.08 -6.98 -25.07
C SER A 215 -1.57 -6.98 -24.70
N LEU A 216 -1.98 -7.73 -23.69
CA LEU A 216 -3.36 -7.74 -23.20
C LEU A 216 -3.79 -6.39 -22.61
N THR A 217 -2.84 -5.57 -22.17
CA THR A 217 -3.10 -4.23 -21.65
C THR A 217 -3.53 -3.21 -22.71
N TRP A 218 -3.39 -3.58 -24.01
CA TRP A 218 -3.82 -2.78 -25.15
C TRP A 218 -5.23 -3.09 -25.61
N GLY A 219 -5.86 -4.10 -25.02
CA GLY A 219 -7.24 -4.48 -25.31
C GLY A 219 -8.27 -3.51 -24.73
N ILE A 220 -9.52 -3.75 -25.08
CA ILE A 220 -10.69 -3.12 -24.47
C ILE A 220 -11.48 -4.16 -23.69
N LEU A 221 -12.04 -3.76 -22.56
CA LEU A 221 -12.94 -4.61 -21.81
C LEU A 221 -14.37 -4.45 -22.30
N VAL A 222 -14.98 -5.57 -22.63
CA VAL A 222 -16.38 -5.62 -23.05
C VAL A 222 -17.16 -6.62 -22.19
N ASN A 223 -18.44 -6.37 -21.99
CA ASN A 223 -19.35 -7.33 -21.37
C ASN A 223 -19.72 -8.47 -22.32
N ALA A 224 -20.55 -9.41 -21.86
CA ALA A 224 -21.02 -10.53 -22.64
C ALA A 224 -21.79 -10.13 -23.92
N GLN A 225 -22.30 -8.90 -23.98
CA GLN A 225 -22.99 -8.31 -25.13
C GLN A 225 -22.05 -7.54 -26.07
N GLY A 226 -20.75 -7.56 -25.83
CA GLY A 226 -19.76 -6.83 -26.62
C GLY A 226 -19.71 -5.31 -26.36
N GLN A 227 -20.36 -4.83 -25.33
CA GLN A 227 -20.38 -3.41 -24.97
C GLN A 227 -19.21 -3.07 -24.05
N ARG A 228 -18.51 -1.98 -24.36
CA ARG A 228 -17.48 -1.43 -23.46
C ARG A 228 -18.14 -0.89 -22.19
N PHE A 229 -17.66 -1.28 -21.03
CA PHE A 229 -18.24 -0.90 -19.73
C PHE A 229 -17.25 -0.20 -18.80
N VAL A 230 -16.00 -0.09 -19.20
CA VAL A 230 -14.95 0.63 -18.47
C VAL A 230 -14.03 1.35 -19.44
N ASN A 231 -13.53 2.50 -19.04
CA ASN A 231 -12.57 3.32 -19.82
C ASN A 231 -11.14 3.03 -19.42
#